data_ca1146ffc2cc4c3324f63bbdd845675b
#
_entry.id   ca1146ffc2cc4c3324f63bbdd845675b
#
_cell.length_a   1.000
_cell.length_b   1.000
_cell.length_c   1.000
_cell.angle_alpha   90.00
_cell.angle_beta   90.00
_cell.angle_gamma   90.00
#
_symmetry.space_group_name_H-M   'P 1'
#
loop_
_entity.id
_entity.type
_entity.pdbx_description
1 polymer ?
#
loop_
_entity_poly.entity_id
_entity_poly.type
_entity_poly.pdbx_seq_one_letter_code
_entity_poly.pdbx_strand_id
1 'polypeptide(L)'
;MNTELPEAIAWAALCRDDGEFMLAARHWNGGISISVGERELSFGISAGQPESAVEHPAGLISFTGSEVVWAKVLAAKPTRFNNDLIANIMQGQGLARKCDPVIGAQYFPAVARAIELLRPENIVKDTPMVHDMRADAVFDNPTGRYVHLTLGGFKHRIYFEEAGEGIPLLLQHTAGCHGSQWRHLFEMPEITSRFRL
;
A
#
# COMPACT_ATOMS: atom_id res chain seq x y z
N MET A 1 18.30 -21.03 0.00
CA MET A 1 18.61 -19.71 -0.57
C MET A 1 18.82 -18.76 0.61
N ASN A 2 20.02 -18.23 0.76
CA ASN A 2 20.29 -17.23 1.80
C ASN A 2 19.63 -15.93 1.36
N THR A 3 18.60 -15.48 2.05
CA THR A 3 18.00 -14.16 1.82
C THR A 3 18.96 -13.16 2.44
N GLU A 4 19.83 -12.56 1.64
CA GLU A 4 20.68 -11.45 2.12
C GLU A 4 19.77 -10.25 2.45
N LEU A 5 19.53 -10.06 3.73
CA LEU A 5 18.86 -8.86 4.21
C LEU A 5 19.89 -7.74 4.33
N PRO A 6 19.53 -6.51 3.96
CA PRO A 6 20.39 -5.35 4.18
C PRO A 6 20.57 -5.09 5.68
N GLU A 7 21.51 -4.22 6.03
CA GLU A 7 21.60 -3.68 7.37
C GLU A 7 20.40 -2.78 7.68
N ALA A 8 20.04 -2.62 8.96
CA ALA A 8 18.90 -1.82 9.40
C ALA A 8 18.95 -0.38 8.88
N ILE A 9 20.14 0.22 8.87
CA ILE A 9 20.36 1.58 8.36
C ILE A 9 20.06 1.68 6.86
N ALA A 10 20.46 0.67 6.08
CA ALA A 10 20.17 0.62 4.65
C ALA A 10 18.68 0.44 4.38
N TRP A 11 17.99 -0.40 5.17
CA TRP A 11 16.54 -0.54 5.06
C TRP A 11 15.80 0.76 5.41
N ALA A 12 16.18 1.42 6.49
CA ALA A 12 15.64 2.74 6.85
C ALA A 12 15.85 3.78 5.73
N ALA A 13 17.02 3.75 5.07
CA ALA A 13 17.31 4.63 3.94
C ALA A 13 16.42 4.35 2.74
N LEU A 14 16.21 3.06 2.36
CA LEU A 14 15.26 2.69 1.31
C LEU A 14 13.85 3.22 1.59
N CYS A 15 13.39 3.11 2.84
CA CYS A 15 12.09 3.64 3.25
C CYS A 15 12.04 5.17 3.21
N ARG A 16 13.12 5.86 3.57
CA ARG A 16 13.19 7.32 3.52
C ARG A 16 13.12 7.87 2.10
N ASP A 17 13.71 7.16 1.15
CA ASP A 17 13.74 7.55 -0.25
C ASP A 17 12.47 7.15 -1.02
N ASP A 18 11.57 6.39 -0.39
CA ASP A 18 10.33 5.93 -1.00
C ASP A 18 9.13 6.81 -0.62
N GLY A 19 8.57 7.50 -1.62
CA GLY A 19 7.47 8.45 -1.40
C GLY A 19 6.17 7.79 -0.90
N GLU A 20 5.91 6.53 -1.25
CA GLU A 20 4.74 5.79 -0.78
C GLU A 20 4.88 5.45 0.71
N PHE A 21 6.06 4.95 1.12
CA PHE A 21 6.34 4.72 2.53
C PHE A 21 6.22 6.01 3.34
N MET A 22 6.86 7.10 2.89
CA MET A 22 6.85 8.38 3.58
C MET A 22 5.45 8.97 3.76
N LEU A 23 4.59 8.80 2.73
CA LEU A 23 3.19 9.21 2.81
C LEU A 23 2.39 8.37 3.82
N ALA A 24 2.58 7.05 3.79
CA ALA A 24 1.87 6.12 4.67
C ALA A 24 2.35 6.19 6.12
N ALA A 25 3.63 6.48 6.36
CA ALA A 25 4.23 6.60 7.68
C ALA A 25 4.04 7.97 8.34
N ARG A 26 3.52 8.97 7.62
CA ARG A 26 3.36 10.33 8.16
C ARG A 26 2.68 10.30 9.53
N HIS A 27 3.23 11.05 10.48
CA HIS A 27 2.76 11.12 11.88
C HIS A 27 3.02 9.87 12.73
N TRP A 28 3.65 8.83 12.19
CA TRP A 28 3.99 7.65 12.98
C TRP A 28 5.17 7.93 13.91
N ASN A 29 4.99 7.58 15.18
CA ASN A 29 6.05 7.46 16.17
C ASN A 29 6.09 6.00 16.62
N GLY A 30 7.14 5.27 16.25
CA GLY A 30 7.22 3.84 16.48
C GLY A 30 8.41 3.21 15.80
N GLY A 31 8.17 2.15 15.05
CA GLY A 31 9.20 1.46 14.31
C GLY A 31 8.72 0.16 13.70
N ILE A 32 9.56 -0.46 12.92
CA ILE A 32 9.35 -1.77 12.31
C ILE A 32 10.46 -2.70 12.77
N SER A 33 10.08 -3.91 13.17
CA SER A 33 11.02 -5.01 13.45
C SER A 33 10.59 -6.26 12.69
N ILE A 34 11.55 -6.95 12.09
CA ILE A 34 11.37 -8.29 11.55
C ILE A 34 12.38 -9.25 12.18
N SER A 35 11.92 -10.44 12.56
CA SER A 35 12.79 -11.53 13.00
C SER A 35 12.76 -12.63 11.95
N VAL A 36 13.91 -12.93 11.38
CA VAL A 36 14.15 -13.93 10.34
C VAL A 36 15.00 -15.05 10.93
N GLY A 37 14.37 -16.09 11.43
CA GLY A 37 15.05 -17.08 12.26
C GLY A 37 15.61 -16.42 13.53
N GLU A 38 16.93 -16.49 13.73
CA GLU A 38 17.63 -15.87 14.87
C GLU A 38 18.07 -14.42 14.62
N ARG A 39 17.95 -13.93 13.40
CA ARG A 39 18.33 -12.55 13.05
C ARG A 39 17.18 -11.60 13.26
N GLU A 40 17.47 -10.46 13.88
CA GLU A 40 16.54 -9.35 14.01
C GLU A 40 17.02 -8.15 13.20
N LEU A 41 16.11 -7.52 12.48
CA LEU A 41 16.32 -6.30 11.72
C LEU A 41 15.23 -5.31 12.12
N SER A 42 15.61 -4.13 12.62
CA SER A 42 14.65 -3.12 13.06
C SER A 42 15.17 -1.71 12.83
N PHE A 43 14.24 -0.78 12.59
CA PHE A 43 14.53 0.65 12.60
C PHE A 43 13.37 1.42 13.23
N GLY A 44 13.69 2.61 13.74
CA GLY A 44 12.70 3.51 14.36
C GLY A 44 12.05 4.43 13.34
N ILE A 45 10.93 5.02 13.76
CA ILE A 45 10.21 6.05 13.01
C ILE A 45 9.82 7.15 13.99
N SER A 46 10.24 8.40 13.73
CA SER A 46 9.90 9.56 14.54
C SER A 46 9.25 10.63 13.64
N ALA A 47 8.04 11.04 14.00
CA ALA A 47 7.24 11.97 13.19
C ALA A 47 7.13 11.57 11.70
N GLY A 48 7.06 10.26 11.42
CA GLY A 48 7.02 9.70 10.07
C GLY A 48 8.37 9.56 9.38
N GLN A 49 9.48 9.96 10.01
CA GLN A 49 10.82 9.85 9.45
C GLN A 49 11.52 8.57 9.94
N PRO A 50 12.06 7.74 9.03
CA PRO A 50 12.86 6.59 9.41
C PRO A 50 14.14 7.00 10.17
N GLU A 51 14.38 6.36 11.30
CA GLU A 51 15.51 6.59 12.21
C GLU A 51 16.27 5.27 12.40
N SER A 52 17.55 5.38 12.80
CA SER A 52 18.38 4.18 13.04
C SER A 52 18.00 3.39 14.30
N ALA A 53 17.39 4.06 15.28
CA ALA A 53 17.00 3.47 16.55
C ALA A 53 15.49 3.58 16.79
N VAL A 54 14.94 2.60 17.52
CA VAL A 54 13.53 2.60 17.94
C VAL A 54 13.41 3.41 19.23
N GLU A 55 13.05 4.67 19.14
CA GLU A 55 12.86 5.55 20.31
C GLU A 55 11.44 5.43 20.91
N HIS A 56 10.47 4.96 20.13
CA HIS A 56 9.06 4.87 20.50
C HIS A 56 8.56 3.41 20.50
N PRO A 57 8.95 2.56 21.46
CA PRO A 57 8.64 1.13 21.44
C PRO A 57 7.13 0.82 21.52
N ALA A 58 6.32 1.71 22.08
CA ALA A 58 4.85 1.55 22.12
C ALA A 58 4.22 1.54 20.71
N GLY A 59 4.85 2.22 19.76
CA GLY A 59 4.42 2.26 18.35
C GLY A 59 5.11 1.21 17.46
N LEU A 60 5.84 0.25 18.03
CA LEU A 60 6.56 -0.76 17.27
C LEU A 60 5.61 -1.82 16.70
N ILE A 61 5.79 -2.13 15.43
CA ILE A 61 5.13 -3.24 14.73
C ILE A 61 6.19 -4.28 14.40
N SER A 62 6.04 -5.48 14.97
CA SER A 62 7.00 -6.57 14.80
C SER A 62 6.39 -7.75 14.05
N PHE A 63 7.16 -8.33 13.14
CA PHE A 63 6.83 -9.58 12.47
C PHE A 63 7.92 -10.61 12.73
N THR A 64 7.51 -11.84 13.03
CA THR A 64 8.42 -12.97 13.23
C THR A 64 8.08 -14.10 12.28
N GLY A 65 9.10 -14.79 11.80
CA GLY A 65 8.95 -15.96 10.94
C GLY A 65 10.26 -16.69 10.75
N SER A 66 10.21 -17.95 10.34
CA SER A 66 11.39 -18.71 9.98
C SER A 66 12.04 -18.14 8.69
N GLU A 67 13.30 -18.44 8.46
CA GLU A 67 14.01 -18.09 7.22
C GLU A 67 13.25 -18.58 5.97
N VAL A 68 12.66 -19.77 6.04
CA VAL A 68 11.88 -20.36 4.93
C VAL A 68 10.64 -19.53 4.62
N VAL A 69 9.95 -19.02 5.64
CA VAL A 69 8.76 -18.18 5.47
C VAL A 69 9.16 -16.84 4.86
N TRP A 70 10.18 -16.21 5.40
CA TRP A 70 10.67 -14.93 4.90
C TRP A 70 11.22 -15.03 3.48
N ALA A 71 11.88 -16.13 3.11
CA ALA A 71 12.33 -16.35 1.75
C ALA A 71 11.17 -16.38 0.73
N LYS A 72 9.98 -16.85 1.13
CA LYS A 72 8.77 -16.80 0.28
C LYS A 72 8.16 -15.39 0.21
N VAL A 73 8.14 -14.68 1.32
CA VAL A 73 7.58 -13.31 1.41
C VAL A 73 8.44 -12.31 0.65
N LEU A 74 9.76 -12.46 0.75
CA LEU A 74 10.75 -11.57 0.12
C LEU A 74 11.18 -12.02 -1.27
N ALA A 75 10.56 -13.06 -1.83
CA ALA A 75 10.84 -13.47 -3.21
C ALA A 75 10.49 -12.33 -4.18
N ALA A 76 11.21 -12.23 -5.29
CA ALA A 76 10.91 -11.26 -6.35
C ALA A 76 9.46 -11.36 -6.84
N LYS A 77 8.93 -12.56 -6.92
CA LYS A 77 7.50 -12.86 -7.20
C LYS A 77 6.96 -13.78 -6.11
N PRO A 78 6.46 -13.22 -4.99
CA PRO A 78 5.91 -14.03 -3.92
C PRO A 78 4.71 -14.84 -4.41
N THR A 79 4.61 -16.07 -3.96
CA THR A 79 3.46 -16.93 -4.25
C THR A 79 2.22 -16.45 -3.48
N ARG A 80 1.06 -16.96 -3.86
CA ARG A 80 -0.22 -16.64 -3.19
C ARG A 80 -0.09 -16.74 -1.67
N PHE A 81 -0.67 -15.78 -0.96
CA PHE A 81 -0.63 -15.58 0.49
C PHE A 81 0.74 -15.15 1.06
N ASN A 82 1.83 -15.23 0.29
CA ASN A 82 3.13 -14.72 0.71
C ASN A 82 3.40 -13.30 0.16
N ASN A 83 2.54 -12.82 -0.73
CA ASN A 83 2.58 -11.45 -1.26
C ASN A 83 1.92 -10.41 -0.34
N ASP A 84 1.15 -10.86 0.65
CA ASP A 84 0.42 -10.03 1.60
C ASP A 84 0.64 -10.56 3.02
N LEU A 85 1.08 -9.68 3.94
CA LEU A 85 1.44 -10.04 5.30
C LEU A 85 0.24 -10.51 6.13
N ILE A 86 -0.92 -9.88 5.93
CA ILE A 86 -2.15 -10.26 6.65
C ILE A 86 -2.67 -11.60 6.11
N ALA A 87 -2.69 -11.77 4.80
CA ALA A 87 -3.09 -13.06 4.21
C ALA A 87 -2.17 -14.19 4.67
N ASN A 88 -0.85 -13.94 4.77
CA ASN A 88 0.10 -14.92 5.28
C ASN A 88 -0.27 -15.36 6.70
N ILE A 89 -0.53 -14.42 7.61
CA ILE A 89 -0.90 -14.69 8.98
C ILE A 89 -2.25 -15.43 9.05
N MET A 90 -3.27 -14.92 8.38
CA MET A 90 -4.64 -15.48 8.43
C MET A 90 -4.71 -16.89 7.84
N GLN A 91 -3.87 -17.22 6.87
CA GLN A 91 -3.78 -18.53 6.24
C GLN A 91 -2.75 -19.45 6.90
N GLY A 92 -2.19 -19.06 8.05
CA GLY A 92 -1.24 -19.88 8.79
C GLY A 92 0.05 -20.21 8.02
N GLN A 93 0.52 -19.29 7.15
CA GLN A 93 1.72 -19.50 6.34
C GLN A 93 3.02 -19.33 7.12
N GLY A 94 2.95 -18.90 8.38
CA GLY A 94 4.06 -18.96 9.34
C GLY A 94 4.62 -17.60 9.79
N LEU A 95 4.07 -16.48 9.32
CA LEU A 95 4.33 -15.18 9.97
C LEU A 95 3.47 -15.03 11.22
N ALA A 96 4.04 -14.36 12.24
CA ALA A 96 3.31 -13.85 13.38
C ALA A 96 3.56 -12.34 13.52
N ARG A 97 2.55 -11.60 13.99
CA ARG A 97 2.61 -10.15 14.19
C ARG A 97 2.41 -9.84 15.68
N LYS A 98 3.20 -8.90 16.17
CA LYS A 98 3.02 -8.31 17.50
C LYS A 98 3.03 -6.79 17.38
N CYS A 99 1.93 -6.13 17.77
CA CYS A 99 1.80 -4.67 17.81
C CYS A 99 0.53 -4.31 18.59
N ASP A 100 0.39 -3.04 18.94
CA ASP A 100 -0.91 -2.48 19.29
C ASP A 100 -1.86 -2.60 18.10
N PRO A 101 -3.12 -3.05 18.29
CA PRO A 101 -4.06 -3.26 17.18
C PRO A 101 -4.38 -2.01 16.37
N VAL A 102 -4.49 -0.84 17.05
CA VAL A 102 -4.80 0.45 16.40
C VAL A 102 -3.61 0.92 15.57
N ILE A 103 -2.41 0.89 16.15
CA ILE A 103 -1.16 1.22 15.47
C ILE A 103 -0.96 0.29 14.27
N GLY A 104 -1.16 -1.01 14.47
CA GLY A 104 -1.05 -2.00 13.42
C GLY A 104 -2.04 -1.81 12.27
N ALA A 105 -3.25 -1.34 12.53
CA ALA A 105 -4.22 -1.03 11.49
C ALA A 105 -3.89 0.29 10.77
N GLN A 106 -3.51 1.32 11.53
CA GLN A 106 -3.23 2.65 11.00
C GLN A 106 -2.02 2.69 10.07
N TYR A 107 -0.93 2.00 10.44
CA TYR A 107 0.34 2.06 9.73
C TYR A 107 0.66 0.78 8.93
N PHE A 108 -0.31 -0.11 8.78
CA PHE A 108 -0.13 -1.31 7.96
C PHE A 108 0.36 -1.03 6.53
N PRO A 109 -0.14 -0.01 5.81
CA PRO A 109 0.36 0.32 4.47
C PRO A 109 1.85 0.66 4.47
N ALA A 110 2.34 1.42 5.46
CA ALA A 110 3.76 1.73 5.59
C ALA A 110 4.60 0.47 5.84
N VAL A 111 4.12 -0.43 6.73
CA VAL A 111 4.81 -1.69 7.01
C VAL A 111 4.85 -2.59 5.78
N ALA A 112 3.73 -2.74 5.08
CA ALA A 112 3.67 -3.54 3.85
C ALA A 112 4.68 -3.01 2.83
N ARG A 113 4.71 -1.68 2.62
CA ARG A 113 5.66 -1.06 1.71
C ARG A 113 7.11 -1.24 2.14
N ALA A 114 7.42 -1.09 3.43
CA ALA A 114 8.77 -1.33 3.96
C ALA A 114 9.27 -2.75 3.70
N ILE A 115 8.39 -3.76 3.83
CA ILE A 115 8.72 -5.16 3.52
C ILE A 115 8.88 -5.37 2.01
N GLU A 116 8.06 -4.74 1.19
CA GLU A 116 8.22 -4.80 -0.27
C GLU A 116 9.55 -4.24 -0.74
N LEU A 117 10.03 -3.16 -0.12
CA LEU A 117 11.33 -2.57 -0.44
C LEU A 117 12.52 -3.50 -0.16
N LEU A 118 12.35 -4.54 0.64
CA LEU A 118 13.35 -5.59 0.85
C LEU A 118 13.41 -6.63 -0.28
N ARG A 119 12.46 -6.63 -1.22
CA ARG A 119 12.48 -7.57 -2.35
C ARG A 119 13.58 -7.19 -3.35
N PRO A 120 14.26 -8.17 -3.98
CA PRO A 120 15.41 -7.92 -4.86
C PRO A 120 15.16 -6.92 -5.98
N GLU A 121 13.97 -6.91 -6.56
CA GLU A 121 13.56 -5.96 -7.62
C GLU A 121 13.54 -4.50 -7.15
N ASN A 122 13.44 -4.27 -5.84
CA ASN A 122 13.37 -2.93 -5.25
C ASN A 122 14.72 -2.49 -4.65
N ILE A 123 15.61 -3.43 -4.30
CA ILE A 123 16.94 -3.13 -3.77
C ILE A 123 17.89 -2.66 -4.90
N VAL A 124 17.69 -3.15 -6.12
CA VAL A 124 18.48 -2.78 -7.31
C VAL A 124 17.64 -1.88 -8.21
N LYS A 125 17.22 -0.74 -7.72
CA LYS A 125 16.72 0.32 -8.61
C LYS A 125 17.89 1.25 -8.97
N ASP A 126 18.42 1.07 -10.18
CA ASP A 126 18.73 2.23 -10.99
C ASP A 126 17.45 3.07 -11.02
N THR A 127 17.47 4.23 -10.40
CA THR A 127 16.33 5.15 -10.37
C THR A 127 15.87 5.32 -11.81
N PRO A 128 14.68 4.84 -12.22
CA PRO A 128 14.20 5.14 -13.55
C PRO A 128 14.18 6.66 -13.63
N MET A 129 14.82 7.20 -14.67
CA MET A 129 14.66 8.60 -14.98
C MET A 129 13.17 8.88 -14.91
N VAL A 130 12.76 9.74 -14.00
CA VAL A 130 11.42 10.27 -13.99
C VAL A 130 11.30 11.03 -15.31
N HIS A 131 10.83 10.34 -16.36
CA HIS A 131 10.34 11.03 -17.52
C HIS A 131 9.30 12.01 -17.01
N ASP A 132 9.45 13.27 -17.34
CA ASP A 132 8.38 14.23 -17.11
C ASP A 132 7.18 13.79 -17.99
N MET A 133 6.41 12.86 -17.44
CA MET A 133 5.23 12.28 -18.09
C MET A 133 4.14 13.32 -18.32
N ARG A 134 4.33 14.56 -17.86
CA ARG A 134 3.36 15.64 -18.03
C ARG A 134 3.32 16.17 -19.44
N ALA A 135 4.43 16.07 -20.18
CA ALA A 135 4.48 16.54 -21.58
C ALA A 135 3.64 15.67 -22.53
N ASP A 136 3.51 14.37 -22.20
CA ASP A 136 2.76 13.38 -22.98
C ASP A 136 1.51 12.88 -22.26
N ALA A 137 1.11 13.54 -21.17
CA ALA A 137 -0.04 13.13 -20.39
C ALA A 137 -1.33 13.28 -21.20
N VAL A 138 -1.92 12.16 -21.55
CA VAL A 138 -3.30 12.08 -22.04
C VAL A 138 -4.19 11.90 -20.81
N PHE A 139 -5.08 12.85 -20.55
CA PHE A 139 -6.02 12.74 -19.44
C PHE A 139 -7.19 11.87 -19.87
N ASP A 140 -7.52 10.89 -19.03
CA ASP A 140 -8.70 10.06 -19.22
C ASP A 140 -9.97 10.87 -19.19
N ASN A 141 -10.97 10.35 -19.88
CA ASN A 141 -12.26 11.00 -20.05
C ASN A 141 -13.26 10.88 -18.87
N PRO A 142 -13.04 10.12 -17.76
CA PRO A 142 -13.93 10.19 -16.63
C PRO A 142 -13.85 11.56 -15.95
N THR A 143 -15.00 12.25 -15.87
CA THR A 143 -15.09 13.54 -15.17
C THR A 143 -15.63 13.33 -13.77
N GLY A 144 -14.83 13.66 -12.75
CA GLY A 144 -15.25 13.66 -11.37
C GLY A 144 -16.06 14.91 -11.02
N ARG A 145 -17.23 14.74 -10.38
CA ARG A 145 -18.13 15.83 -9.99
C ARG A 145 -18.70 15.63 -8.60
N TYR A 146 -19.26 16.70 -8.07
CA TYR A 146 -20.07 16.64 -6.85
C TYR A 146 -21.53 17.03 -7.17
N VAL A 147 -22.45 16.23 -6.66
CA VAL A 147 -23.88 16.58 -6.64
C VAL A 147 -24.32 16.89 -5.22
N HIS A 148 -25.16 17.90 -5.05
CA HIS A 148 -25.76 18.24 -3.78
C HIS A 148 -27.22 17.78 -3.79
N LEU A 149 -27.56 16.87 -2.90
CA LEU A 149 -28.91 16.29 -2.78
C LEU A 149 -29.46 16.56 -1.39
N THR A 150 -30.78 16.71 -1.29
CA THR A 150 -31.48 16.73 0.00
C THR A 150 -32.31 15.45 0.12
N LEU A 151 -31.92 14.56 1.02
CA LEU A 151 -32.56 13.28 1.26
C LEU A 151 -32.97 13.19 2.73
N GLY A 152 -34.23 12.86 3.00
CA GLY A 152 -34.75 12.80 4.36
C GLY A 152 -34.60 14.08 5.17
N GLY A 153 -34.56 15.26 4.52
CA GLY A 153 -34.35 16.55 5.15
C GLY A 153 -32.89 16.93 5.40
N PHE A 154 -31.94 16.06 5.11
CA PHE A 154 -30.50 16.29 5.27
C PHE A 154 -29.85 16.63 3.92
N LYS A 155 -28.92 17.58 3.95
CA LYS A 155 -28.12 17.95 2.78
C LYS A 155 -26.92 17.02 2.67
N HIS A 156 -26.74 16.42 1.49
CA HIS A 156 -25.62 15.52 1.16
C HIS A 156 -24.83 16.11 0.01
N ARG A 157 -23.50 16.02 0.10
CA ARG A 157 -22.57 16.27 -1.00
C ARG A 157 -21.96 14.93 -1.41
N ILE A 158 -22.32 14.46 -2.60
CA ILE A 158 -21.92 13.15 -3.09
C ILE A 158 -20.96 13.33 -4.26
N TYR A 159 -19.81 12.70 -4.18
CA TYR A 159 -18.87 12.60 -5.31
C TYR A 159 -19.29 11.46 -6.23
N PHE A 160 -19.19 11.67 -7.54
CA PHE A 160 -19.36 10.64 -8.56
C PHE A 160 -18.42 10.90 -9.74
N GLU A 161 -18.13 9.87 -10.49
CA GLU A 161 -17.38 9.93 -11.75
C GLU A 161 -18.31 9.53 -12.88
N GLU A 162 -18.12 10.12 -14.06
CA GLU A 162 -18.97 9.92 -15.22
C GLU A 162 -18.11 9.79 -16.47
N ALA A 163 -18.39 8.79 -17.32
CA ALA A 163 -17.75 8.58 -18.59
C ALA A 163 -18.70 7.93 -19.60
N GLY A 164 -18.47 8.19 -20.88
CA GLY A 164 -19.25 7.62 -21.99
C GLY A 164 -20.57 8.34 -22.25
N GLU A 165 -21.29 7.83 -23.24
CA GLU A 165 -22.57 8.36 -23.72
C GLU A 165 -23.58 7.21 -23.94
N GLY A 166 -24.87 7.53 -23.87
CA GLY A 166 -25.93 6.56 -24.12
C GLY A 166 -26.76 6.21 -22.88
N ILE A 167 -27.09 4.94 -22.70
CA ILE A 167 -27.98 4.49 -21.63
C ILE A 167 -27.30 4.68 -20.28
N PRO A 168 -27.90 5.39 -19.29
CA PRO A 168 -27.31 5.54 -17.98
C PRO A 168 -27.12 4.20 -17.28
N LEU A 169 -25.92 3.93 -16.79
CA LEU A 169 -25.57 2.74 -16.01
C LEU A 169 -24.93 3.17 -14.69
N LEU A 170 -25.72 3.10 -13.62
CA LEU A 170 -25.24 3.44 -12.28
C LEU A 170 -24.40 2.29 -11.70
N LEU A 171 -23.14 2.56 -11.44
CA LEU A 171 -22.20 1.63 -10.82
C LEU A 171 -22.00 2.02 -9.34
N GLN A 172 -22.51 1.19 -8.45
CA GLN A 172 -22.37 1.41 -7.01
C GLN A 172 -21.23 0.56 -6.46
N HIS A 173 -20.30 1.18 -5.74
CA HIS A 173 -19.23 0.44 -5.06
C HIS A 173 -19.75 -0.30 -3.82
N THR A 174 -19.03 -1.35 -3.41
CA THR A 174 -19.34 -2.11 -2.20
C THR A 174 -18.94 -1.35 -0.93
N ALA A 175 -19.50 -1.73 0.21
CA ALA A 175 -19.09 -1.19 1.50
C ALA A 175 -17.58 -1.38 1.72
N GLY A 176 -16.91 -0.33 2.20
CA GLY A 176 -15.46 -0.32 2.40
C GLY A 176 -14.63 -0.11 1.14
N CYS A 177 -15.27 0.06 -0.02
CA CYS A 177 -14.61 0.40 -1.29
C CYS A 177 -14.98 1.81 -1.75
N HIS A 178 -14.50 2.20 -2.93
CA HIS A 178 -14.85 3.45 -3.59
C HIS A 178 -14.98 3.24 -5.11
N GLY A 179 -15.41 4.26 -5.85
CA GLY A 179 -15.74 4.17 -7.29
C GLY A 179 -14.65 3.60 -8.17
N SER A 180 -13.37 3.71 -7.79
CA SER A 180 -12.26 3.20 -8.61
C SER A 180 -12.29 1.68 -8.85
N GLN A 181 -13.09 0.91 -8.09
CA GLN A 181 -13.27 -0.52 -8.39
C GLN A 181 -13.86 -0.76 -9.79
N TRP A 182 -14.52 0.25 -10.38
CA TRP A 182 -15.13 0.20 -11.68
C TRP A 182 -14.34 0.92 -12.78
N ARG A 183 -13.19 1.50 -12.45
CA ARG A 183 -12.44 2.37 -13.37
C ARG A 183 -12.09 1.69 -14.68
N HIS A 184 -11.80 0.38 -14.65
CA HIS A 184 -11.52 -0.40 -15.86
C HIS A 184 -12.67 -0.38 -16.87
N LEU A 185 -13.93 -0.24 -16.44
CA LEU A 185 -15.07 -0.13 -17.36
C LEU A 185 -15.10 1.23 -18.07
N PHE A 186 -14.58 2.27 -17.43
CA PHE A 186 -14.51 3.61 -18.02
C PHE A 186 -13.49 3.70 -19.15
N GLU A 187 -12.54 2.79 -19.17
CA GLU A 187 -11.47 2.70 -20.19
C GLU A 187 -11.84 1.77 -21.35
N MET A 188 -13.02 1.15 -21.32
CA MET A 188 -13.48 0.20 -22.33
C MET A 188 -14.40 0.91 -23.38
N PRO A 189 -13.92 1.18 -24.63
CA PRO A 189 -14.72 1.84 -25.65
C PRO A 189 -16.02 1.11 -25.98
N GLU A 190 -16.04 -0.23 -25.89
CA GLU A 190 -17.21 -1.06 -26.12
C GLU A 190 -18.35 -0.79 -25.11
N ILE A 191 -17.97 -0.34 -23.92
CA ILE A 191 -18.90 0.02 -22.85
C ILE A 191 -19.28 1.48 -22.94
N THR A 192 -18.27 2.38 -23.00
CA THR A 192 -18.49 3.83 -22.96
C THR A 192 -19.15 4.39 -24.21
N SER A 193 -19.10 3.67 -25.35
CA SER A 193 -19.86 4.02 -26.57
C SER A 193 -21.35 3.70 -26.49
N ARG A 194 -21.79 2.90 -25.53
CA ARG A 194 -23.19 2.45 -25.39
C ARG A 194 -23.84 2.94 -24.10
N PHE A 195 -23.02 3.15 -23.08
CA PHE A 195 -23.47 3.48 -21.75
C PHE A 195 -22.80 4.75 -21.24
N ARG A 196 -23.59 5.57 -20.55
CA ARG A 196 -23.08 6.62 -19.71
C ARG A 196 -22.99 6.04 -18.28
N LEU A 197 -21.76 5.73 -17.90
CA LEU A 197 -21.40 5.17 -16.60
C LEU A 197 -21.41 6.23 -15.53
#